data_97aba9357f64a629f717428dc2fe73bb
#
_entry.id   97aba9357f64a629f717428dc2fe73bb
#
_cell.length_a   1.000
_cell.length_b   1.000
_cell.length_c   1.000
_cell.angle_alpha   90.00
_cell.angle_beta   90.00
_cell.angle_gamma   90.00
#
_symmetry.space_group_name_H-M   'P 1'
#
loop_
_entity.id
_entity.type
_entity.pdbx_description
1 polymer ?
#
loop_
_entity_poly.entity_id
_entity_poly.type
_entity_poly.pdbx_seq_one_letter_code
_entity_poly.pdbx_strand_id
1 'polypeptide(L)'
;MPISPAGPSSPELARRGLIIERIEREARVPDLANILTNLLAPTDLQSLLLEVYGRRAKKREPKLLLEDHVSNRFTRPSVSSPRRLLEWDRIAFSLLPKVFQPIELSPVCPLGTVSALSPISQDWTVSTIRNTEVVADSTNVLAVECAVRRREQRSFSSGKAESVHLAASHRLLRGQKLGVGPGTRQHFRALTLCSAGRDPGNLRFETETVALHIGFYLAALRVSGH
;
A
#
# COMPACT_ATOMS: atom_id res chain seq x y z
N MET A 1 -13.50 12.96 4.32
CA MET A 1 -14.55 11.93 4.35
C MET A 1 -13.99 10.69 5.01
N PRO A 2 -14.62 10.12 6.02
CA PRO A 2 -14.17 8.88 6.61
C PRO A 2 -14.29 7.77 5.54
N ILE A 3 -13.17 7.10 5.27
CA ILE A 3 -13.13 5.91 4.43
C ILE A 3 -13.84 4.83 5.23
N SER A 4 -15.04 4.43 4.79
CA SER A 4 -15.76 3.31 5.40
C SER A 4 -14.89 2.05 5.29
N PRO A 5 -14.65 1.31 6.38
CA PRO A 5 -13.81 0.11 6.39
C PRO A 5 -14.54 -1.12 5.86
N ALA A 6 -15.48 -0.96 4.92
CA ALA A 6 -16.23 -2.08 4.41
C ALA A 6 -15.35 -2.89 3.44
N GLY A 7 -15.01 -4.11 3.83
CA GLY A 7 -14.61 -5.17 2.92
C GLY A 7 -15.64 -5.41 1.80
N PRO A 8 -15.39 -6.36 0.89
CA PRO A 8 -16.34 -6.67 -0.19
C PRO A 8 -17.72 -6.92 0.42
N SER A 9 -18.75 -6.37 -0.23
CA SER A 9 -20.13 -6.56 0.21
C SER A 9 -20.51 -8.05 0.17
N SER A 10 -21.45 -8.46 1.02
CA SER A 10 -21.95 -9.85 1.01
C SER A 10 -22.30 -10.36 -0.39
N PRO A 11 -22.94 -9.58 -1.30
CA PRO A 11 -23.17 -9.99 -2.68
C PRO A 11 -21.88 -10.18 -3.52
N GLU A 12 -20.84 -9.40 -3.28
CA GLU A 12 -19.55 -9.57 -3.99
C GLU A 12 -18.83 -10.85 -3.57
N LEU A 13 -18.87 -11.19 -2.29
CA LEU A 13 -18.32 -12.45 -1.76
C LEU A 13 -19.08 -13.66 -2.31
N ALA A 14 -20.42 -13.60 -2.32
CA ALA A 14 -21.24 -14.65 -2.90
C ALA A 14 -20.95 -14.85 -4.40
N ARG A 15 -20.82 -13.76 -5.16
CA ARG A 15 -20.46 -13.82 -6.58
C ARG A 15 -19.07 -14.43 -6.80
N ARG A 16 -18.10 -14.11 -5.94
CA ARG A 16 -16.75 -14.70 -5.99
C ARG A 16 -16.80 -16.20 -5.75
N GLY A 17 -17.57 -16.67 -4.75
CA GLY A 17 -17.78 -18.09 -4.47
C GLY A 17 -18.28 -18.82 -5.69
N LEU A 18 -19.35 -18.34 -6.35
CA LEU A 18 -19.90 -18.94 -7.57
C LEU A 18 -18.89 -19.00 -8.74
N ILE A 19 -18.00 -18.00 -8.85
CA ILE A 19 -16.96 -18.01 -9.87
C ILE A 19 -15.93 -19.10 -9.57
N ILE A 20 -15.52 -19.26 -8.31
CA ILE A 20 -14.56 -20.29 -7.89
C ILE A 20 -15.15 -21.68 -8.13
N GLU A 21 -16.39 -21.94 -7.69
CA GLU A 21 -17.09 -23.21 -7.95
C GLU A 21 -17.18 -23.55 -9.44
N ARG A 22 -17.46 -22.55 -10.29
CA ARG A 22 -17.47 -22.75 -11.74
C ARG A 22 -16.08 -23.14 -12.26
N ILE A 23 -15.02 -22.45 -11.81
CA ILE A 23 -13.64 -22.74 -12.21
C ILE A 23 -13.26 -24.16 -11.81
N GLU A 24 -13.55 -24.57 -10.58
CA GLU A 24 -13.27 -25.91 -10.07
C GLU A 24 -13.95 -27.00 -10.89
N ARG A 25 -15.23 -26.79 -11.22
CA ARG A 25 -16.00 -27.70 -12.08
C ARG A 25 -15.43 -27.81 -13.51
N GLU A 26 -15.13 -26.67 -14.15
CA GLU A 26 -14.59 -26.61 -15.51
C GLU A 26 -13.17 -27.19 -15.58
N ALA A 27 -12.33 -26.89 -14.59
CA ALA A 27 -10.98 -27.43 -14.50
C ALA A 27 -10.92 -28.89 -14.03
N ARG A 28 -12.03 -29.45 -13.50
CA ARG A 28 -12.11 -30.75 -12.84
C ARG A 28 -11.13 -30.89 -11.68
N VAL A 29 -10.88 -29.79 -10.95
CA VAL A 29 -10.02 -29.76 -9.78
C VAL A 29 -10.86 -29.21 -8.62
N PRO A 30 -11.45 -30.07 -7.80
CA PRO A 30 -12.22 -29.63 -6.62
C PRO A 30 -11.29 -28.97 -5.60
N ASP A 31 -11.84 -28.03 -4.84
CA ASP A 31 -11.16 -27.34 -3.74
C ASP A 31 -9.86 -26.62 -4.17
N LEU A 32 -9.83 -26.12 -5.40
CA LEU A 32 -8.65 -25.49 -6.01
C LEU A 32 -8.14 -24.31 -5.18
N ALA A 33 -9.04 -23.47 -4.66
CA ALA A 33 -8.65 -22.31 -3.85
C ALA A 33 -7.91 -22.75 -2.59
N ASN A 34 -8.38 -23.79 -1.90
CA ASN A 34 -7.74 -24.34 -0.71
C ASN A 34 -6.39 -24.99 -1.04
N ILE A 35 -6.30 -25.74 -2.14
CA ILE A 35 -5.04 -26.32 -2.61
C ILE A 35 -3.98 -25.24 -2.80
N LEU A 36 -4.33 -24.15 -3.51
CA LEU A 36 -3.39 -23.06 -3.79
C LEU A 36 -3.04 -22.25 -2.54
N THR A 37 -3.95 -22.17 -1.56
CA THR A 37 -3.76 -21.35 -0.37
C THR A 37 -3.03 -22.10 0.74
N ASN A 38 -3.37 -23.37 0.97
CA ASN A 38 -2.99 -24.10 2.18
C ASN A 38 -2.09 -25.32 1.94
N LEU A 39 -2.15 -25.92 0.73
CA LEU A 39 -1.37 -27.14 0.46
C LEU A 39 -0.07 -26.88 -0.30
N LEU A 40 0.02 -25.78 -1.04
CA LEU A 40 1.27 -25.40 -1.70
C LEU A 40 2.15 -24.56 -0.78
N ALA A 41 3.43 -24.87 -0.76
CA ALA A 41 4.41 -23.97 -0.17
C ALA A 41 4.39 -22.61 -0.92
N PRO A 42 4.65 -21.47 -0.25
CA PRO A 42 4.64 -20.15 -0.91
C PRO A 42 5.57 -20.07 -2.13
N THR A 43 6.70 -20.76 -2.11
CA THR A 43 7.67 -20.85 -3.23
C THR A 43 7.11 -21.62 -4.43
N ASP A 44 6.35 -22.67 -4.17
CA ASP A 44 5.75 -23.51 -5.20
C ASP A 44 4.59 -22.79 -5.89
N LEU A 45 3.74 -22.13 -5.08
CA LEU A 45 2.70 -21.25 -5.61
C LEU A 45 3.28 -20.14 -6.48
N GLN A 46 4.38 -19.48 -6.01
CA GLN A 46 5.07 -18.46 -6.78
C GLN A 46 5.59 -19.02 -8.12
N SER A 47 6.21 -20.19 -8.11
CA SER A 47 6.75 -20.84 -9.31
C SER A 47 5.64 -21.18 -10.31
N LEU A 48 4.51 -21.71 -9.81
CA LEU A 48 3.32 -22.00 -10.62
C LEU A 48 2.76 -20.71 -11.25
N LEU A 49 2.58 -19.67 -10.47
CA LEU A 49 2.07 -18.39 -10.95
C LEU A 49 3.00 -17.73 -11.97
N LEU A 50 4.31 -17.79 -11.78
CA LEU A 50 5.30 -17.30 -12.75
C LEU A 50 5.16 -18.01 -14.09
N GLU A 51 5.01 -19.33 -14.08
CA GLU A 51 4.82 -20.12 -15.31
C GLU A 51 3.49 -19.77 -15.99
N VAL A 52 2.40 -19.71 -15.24
CA VAL A 52 1.08 -19.33 -15.76
C VAL A 52 1.11 -17.94 -16.40
N TYR A 53 1.62 -16.93 -15.71
CA TYR A 53 1.71 -15.56 -16.25
C TYR A 53 2.71 -15.46 -17.41
N GLY A 54 3.81 -16.20 -17.38
CA GLY A 54 4.74 -16.30 -18.50
C GLY A 54 4.10 -16.81 -19.78
N ARG A 55 3.32 -17.90 -19.69
CA ARG A 55 2.55 -18.44 -20.82
C ARG A 55 1.47 -17.46 -21.31
N ARG A 56 0.77 -16.79 -20.41
CA ARG A 56 -0.24 -15.79 -20.79
C ARG A 56 0.39 -14.58 -21.48
N ALA A 57 1.52 -14.10 -20.96
CA ALA A 57 2.24 -12.95 -21.52
C ALA A 57 2.75 -13.23 -22.95
N LYS A 58 3.26 -14.42 -23.23
CA LYS A 58 3.72 -14.82 -24.57
C LYS A 58 2.62 -14.80 -25.65
N LYS A 59 1.36 -14.85 -25.24
CA LYS A 59 0.19 -14.78 -26.15
C LYS A 59 -0.31 -13.36 -26.40
N ARG A 60 0.34 -12.33 -25.80
CA ARG A 60 -0.12 -10.95 -25.91
C ARG A 60 0.44 -10.31 -27.17
N GLU A 61 -0.46 -9.71 -27.95
CA GLU A 61 -0.12 -8.93 -29.15
C GLU A 61 -0.06 -7.43 -28.80
N PRO A 62 0.78 -6.64 -29.48
CA PRO A 62 0.91 -5.21 -29.24
C PRO A 62 -0.41 -4.44 -29.28
N LYS A 63 -1.31 -4.81 -30.22
CA LYS A 63 -2.65 -4.21 -30.32
C LYS A 63 -3.47 -4.38 -29.05
N LEU A 64 -3.48 -5.60 -28.49
CA LEU A 64 -4.20 -5.91 -27.23
C LEU A 64 -3.60 -5.18 -26.04
N LEU A 65 -2.26 -5.00 -26.01
CA LEU A 65 -1.61 -4.20 -24.98
C LEU A 65 -2.03 -2.75 -25.01
N LEU A 66 -2.23 -2.19 -26.20
CA LEU A 66 -2.70 -0.82 -26.37
C LEU A 66 -4.13 -0.65 -25.84
N GLU A 67 -5.01 -1.56 -26.22
CA GLU A 67 -6.40 -1.60 -25.73
C GLU A 67 -6.48 -1.75 -24.21
N ASP A 68 -5.70 -2.65 -23.64
CA ASP A 68 -5.61 -2.84 -22.18
C ASP A 68 -5.07 -1.58 -21.49
N HIS A 69 -4.04 -0.95 -22.04
CA HIS A 69 -3.49 0.29 -21.46
C HIS A 69 -4.54 1.40 -21.40
N VAL A 70 -5.39 1.49 -22.40
CA VAL A 70 -6.47 2.50 -22.46
C VAL A 70 -7.61 2.16 -21.49
N SER A 71 -8.01 0.90 -21.43
CA SER A 71 -9.18 0.46 -20.65
C SER A 71 -8.86 0.19 -19.16
N ASN A 72 -7.64 -0.22 -18.85
CA ASN A 72 -7.26 -0.58 -17.49
C ASN A 72 -6.99 0.67 -16.64
N ARG A 73 -7.82 0.85 -15.62
CA ARG A 73 -7.75 1.99 -14.70
C ARG A 73 -6.43 2.11 -13.92
N PHE A 74 -5.67 1.03 -13.79
CA PHE A 74 -4.39 1.00 -13.06
C PHE A 74 -3.20 1.44 -13.89
N THR A 75 -3.28 1.37 -15.22
CA THR A 75 -2.15 1.62 -16.12
C THR A 75 -2.12 3.03 -16.71
N ARG A 76 -3.23 3.77 -16.61
CA ARG A 76 -3.31 5.14 -17.17
C ARG A 76 -2.41 6.10 -16.40
N PRO A 77 -1.68 6.98 -17.10
CA PRO A 77 -0.88 8.03 -16.46
C PRO A 77 -1.72 8.92 -15.54
N SER A 78 -1.10 9.43 -14.48
CA SER A 78 -1.70 10.48 -13.66
C SER A 78 -1.84 11.78 -14.43
N VAL A 79 -2.89 12.53 -14.12
CA VAL A 79 -3.06 13.93 -14.64
C VAL A 79 -2.26 14.94 -13.81
N SER A 80 -1.68 14.55 -12.70
CA SER A 80 -0.87 15.43 -11.87
C SER A 80 0.43 15.78 -12.58
N SER A 81 0.76 17.08 -12.59
CA SER A 81 2.02 17.54 -13.17
C SER A 81 3.23 17.03 -12.39
N PRO A 82 4.19 16.34 -13.02
CA PRO A 82 5.41 15.91 -12.33
C PRO A 82 6.21 17.09 -11.76
N ARG A 83 6.20 18.24 -12.42
CA ARG A 83 6.89 19.45 -11.93
C ARG A 83 6.26 19.96 -10.63
N ARG A 84 4.93 19.98 -10.53
CA ARG A 84 4.22 20.36 -9.30
C ARG A 84 4.46 19.35 -8.16
N LEU A 85 4.53 18.06 -8.49
CA LEU A 85 4.85 17.03 -7.49
C LEU A 85 6.26 17.20 -6.94
N LEU A 86 7.24 17.48 -7.81
CA LEU A 86 8.62 17.73 -7.40
C LEU A 86 8.73 19.00 -6.53
N GLU A 87 8.03 20.08 -6.92
CA GLU A 87 7.99 21.33 -6.14
C GLU A 87 7.36 21.10 -4.77
N TRP A 88 6.26 20.34 -4.71
CA TRP A 88 5.65 19.95 -3.45
C TRP A 88 6.60 19.15 -2.56
N ASP A 89 7.28 18.14 -3.11
CA ASP A 89 8.25 17.34 -2.35
C ASP A 89 9.39 18.23 -1.81
N ARG A 90 9.90 19.15 -2.63
CA ARG A 90 10.95 20.09 -2.22
C ARG A 90 10.49 20.96 -1.03
N ILE A 91 9.29 21.53 -1.12
CA ILE A 91 8.71 22.34 -0.03
C ILE A 91 8.54 21.46 1.22
N ALA A 92 7.89 20.34 1.08
CA ALA A 92 7.55 19.46 2.19
C ALA A 92 8.80 18.96 2.94
N PHE A 93 9.79 18.47 2.22
CA PHE A 93 11.04 18.02 2.86
C PHE A 93 11.88 19.16 3.44
N SER A 94 11.79 20.39 2.91
CA SER A 94 12.47 21.54 3.52
C SER A 94 11.84 21.98 4.84
N LEU A 95 10.54 21.74 5.01
CA LEU A 95 9.78 22.05 6.23
C LEU A 95 9.77 20.90 7.25
N LEU A 96 10.26 19.73 6.84
CA LEU A 96 10.21 18.53 7.68
C LEU A 96 10.98 18.75 8.98
N PRO A 97 10.38 18.55 10.17
CA PRO A 97 11.08 18.69 11.44
C PRO A 97 12.31 17.76 11.49
N LYS A 98 13.41 18.24 12.03
CA LYS A 98 14.71 17.52 12.06
C LYS A 98 14.66 16.15 12.72
N VAL A 99 13.67 15.89 13.54
CA VAL A 99 13.46 14.59 14.19
C VAL A 99 13.00 13.50 13.21
N PHE A 100 12.41 13.89 12.08
CA PHE A 100 12.00 12.94 11.05
C PHE A 100 13.16 12.60 10.12
N GLN A 101 13.31 11.32 9.86
CA GLN A 101 14.18 10.80 8.80
C GLN A 101 13.34 10.56 7.54
N PRO A 102 13.60 11.30 6.45
CA PRO A 102 13.00 10.97 5.16
C PRO A 102 13.59 9.68 4.60
N ILE A 103 12.72 8.83 4.06
CA ILE A 103 13.11 7.58 3.42
C ILE A 103 12.37 7.38 2.10
N GLU A 104 12.98 6.68 1.17
CA GLU A 104 12.34 6.21 -0.06
C GLU A 104 11.82 4.80 0.18
N LEU A 105 10.53 4.58 -0.06
CA LEU A 105 9.91 3.26 0.08
C LEU A 105 10.07 2.44 -1.20
N SER A 106 10.17 1.12 -1.05
CA SER A 106 9.96 0.21 -2.17
C SER A 106 8.55 0.39 -2.76
N PRO A 107 8.36 0.25 -4.07
CA PRO A 107 7.03 0.30 -4.69
C PRO A 107 6.12 -0.87 -4.27
N VAL A 108 6.67 -1.88 -3.63
CA VAL A 108 5.95 -3.04 -3.11
C VAL A 108 6.30 -3.30 -1.66
N CYS A 109 5.38 -3.93 -0.95
CA CYS A 109 5.55 -4.38 0.44
C CYS A 109 5.13 -5.86 0.55
N PRO A 110 5.39 -6.53 1.68
CA PRO A 110 4.95 -7.90 1.88
C PRO A 110 3.44 -8.06 1.70
N LEU A 111 3.02 -9.16 1.08
CA LEU A 111 1.60 -9.48 0.90
C LEU A 111 0.87 -9.49 2.25
N GLY A 112 -0.27 -8.83 2.30
CA GLY A 112 -1.07 -8.69 3.51
C GLY A 112 -0.68 -7.54 4.42
N THR A 113 0.29 -6.69 4.05
CA THR A 113 0.69 -5.53 4.86
C THR A 113 -0.51 -4.64 5.19
N VAL A 114 -1.36 -4.34 4.21
CA VAL A 114 -2.52 -3.47 4.42
C VAL A 114 -3.58 -4.16 5.28
N SER A 115 -3.96 -5.38 4.95
CA SER A 115 -5.04 -6.10 5.64
C SER A 115 -4.69 -6.57 7.05
N ALA A 116 -3.40 -6.78 7.34
CA ALA A 116 -2.94 -7.17 8.68
C ALA A 116 -2.79 -5.98 9.65
N LEU A 117 -2.50 -4.78 9.12
CA LEU A 117 -2.20 -3.59 9.94
C LEU A 117 -3.34 -2.57 9.98
N SER A 118 -4.35 -2.73 9.15
CA SER A 118 -5.50 -1.84 9.10
C SER A 118 -6.78 -2.60 8.78
N PRO A 119 -7.98 -2.05 9.06
CA PRO A 119 -9.25 -2.68 8.74
C PRO A 119 -9.61 -2.59 7.24
N ILE A 120 -8.61 -2.48 6.37
CA ILE A 120 -8.79 -2.36 4.92
C ILE A 120 -8.75 -3.75 4.29
N SER A 121 -9.72 -4.04 3.41
CA SER A 121 -9.76 -5.32 2.69
C SER A 121 -8.56 -5.49 1.77
N GLN A 122 -8.01 -6.72 1.71
CA GLN A 122 -6.98 -7.11 0.75
C GLN A 122 -7.43 -6.92 -0.71
N ASP A 123 -8.72 -6.91 -0.99
CA ASP A 123 -9.28 -6.64 -2.33
C ASP A 123 -8.98 -5.21 -2.83
N TRP A 124 -8.57 -4.32 -1.95
CA TRP A 124 -8.20 -2.95 -2.31
C TRP A 124 -6.71 -2.78 -2.59
N THR A 125 -5.96 -3.86 -2.57
CA THR A 125 -4.55 -3.90 -2.95
C THR A 125 -4.36 -4.53 -4.34
N VAL A 126 -3.22 -4.32 -4.93
CA VAL A 126 -2.79 -5.02 -6.15
C VAL A 126 -1.70 -6.00 -5.75
N SER A 127 -2.11 -7.24 -5.52
CA SER A 127 -1.18 -8.32 -5.16
C SER A 127 -0.32 -8.71 -6.37
N THR A 128 0.93 -9.10 -6.10
CA THR A 128 1.84 -9.61 -7.11
C THR A 128 2.06 -11.12 -6.94
N ILE A 129 2.65 -11.75 -7.96
CA ILE A 129 3.00 -13.17 -7.93
C ILE A 129 4.23 -13.50 -7.06
N ARG A 130 4.87 -12.49 -6.44
CA ARG A 130 6.09 -12.66 -5.64
C ARG A 130 5.86 -12.49 -4.14
N ASN A 131 4.69 -12.86 -3.64
CA ASN A 131 4.29 -12.68 -2.24
C ASN A 131 4.44 -11.23 -1.77
N THR A 132 4.15 -10.29 -2.64
CA THR A 132 4.14 -8.86 -2.36
C THR A 132 2.84 -8.24 -2.85
N GLU A 133 2.58 -7.03 -2.40
CA GLU A 133 1.53 -6.17 -2.91
C GLU A 133 2.09 -4.78 -3.23
N VAL A 134 1.49 -4.10 -4.19
CA VAL A 134 1.84 -2.71 -4.49
C VAL A 134 1.37 -1.84 -3.32
N VAL A 135 2.20 -0.92 -2.89
CA VAL A 135 1.90 -0.07 -1.74
C VAL A 135 0.60 0.72 -1.97
N ALA A 136 -0.43 0.36 -1.22
CA ALA A 136 -1.74 1.01 -1.23
C ALA A 136 -1.89 2.06 -0.13
N ASP A 137 -1.07 1.94 0.94
CA ASP A 137 -0.99 2.89 2.04
C ASP A 137 0.44 2.92 2.61
N SER A 138 1.11 4.06 2.47
CA SER A 138 2.47 4.26 2.97
C SER A 138 2.56 4.30 4.49
N THR A 139 1.47 4.62 5.21
CA THR A 139 1.44 4.62 6.68
C THR A 139 1.73 3.22 7.22
N ASN A 140 1.10 2.19 6.64
CA ASN A 140 1.30 0.81 7.06
C ASN A 140 2.75 0.34 6.82
N VAL A 141 3.33 0.70 5.67
CA VAL A 141 4.73 0.35 5.36
C VAL A 141 5.71 1.07 6.29
N LEU A 142 5.47 2.36 6.55
CA LEU A 142 6.28 3.13 7.50
C LEU A 142 6.15 2.57 8.93
N ALA A 143 4.97 2.09 9.32
CA ALA A 143 4.78 1.46 10.64
C ALA A 143 5.61 0.17 10.77
N VAL A 144 5.65 -0.67 9.73
CA VAL A 144 6.53 -1.85 9.69
C VAL A 144 7.99 -1.45 9.81
N GLU A 145 8.42 -0.46 9.03
CA GLU A 145 9.82 0.04 9.07
C GLU A 145 10.18 0.61 10.44
N CYS A 146 9.29 1.39 11.06
CA CYS A 146 9.48 1.84 12.43
C CYS A 146 9.66 0.67 13.42
N ALA A 147 8.86 -0.39 13.27
CA ALA A 147 8.97 -1.58 14.12
C ALA A 147 10.29 -2.31 13.92
N VAL A 148 10.76 -2.44 12.66
CA VAL A 148 12.06 -3.04 12.32
C VAL A 148 13.19 -2.26 12.98
N ARG A 149 13.25 -0.94 12.79
CA ARG A 149 14.29 -0.09 13.37
C ARG A 149 14.32 -0.14 14.89
N ARG A 150 13.16 -0.13 15.53
CA ARG A 150 13.06 -0.24 16.99
C ARG A 150 13.50 -1.61 17.51
N ARG A 151 13.23 -2.68 16.75
CA ARG A 151 13.74 -4.02 17.07
C ARG A 151 15.26 -4.08 16.98
N GLU A 152 15.83 -3.50 15.92
CA GLU A 152 17.28 -3.44 15.75
C GLU A 152 17.96 -2.63 16.85
N GLN A 153 17.44 -1.46 17.22
CA GLN A 153 17.94 -0.67 18.33
C GLN A 153 17.99 -1.49 19.64
N ARG A 154 16.97 -2.31 19.90
CA ARG A 154 16.95 -3.19 21.10
C ARG A 154 17.98 -4.31 21.03
N SER A 155 18.33 -4.78 19.86
CA SER A 155 19.31 -5.85 19.67
C SER A 155 20.75 -5.36 19.85
N PHE A 156 21.01 -4.09 19.56
CA PHE A 156 22.36 -3.50 19.64
C PHE A 156 22.64 -2.71 20.92
N SER A 157 21.64 -2.36 21.71
CA SER A 157 21.82 -1.65 22.97
C SER A 157 21.01 -2.29 24.09
N SER A 158 21.61 -2.45 25.25
CA SER A 158 20.95 -2.90 26.50
C SER A 158 19.97 -1.85 27.04
N GLY A 159 19.80 -0.73 26.34
CA GLY A 159 18.95 0.38 26.74
C GLY A 159 17.53 0.32 26.15
N LYS A 160 16.73 1.34 26.44
CA LYS A 160 15.41 1.53 25.86
C LYS A 160 15.57 2.00 24.41
N ALA A 161 14.84 1.34 23.48
CA ALA A 161 14.78 1.81 22.09
C ALA A 161 14.23 3.23 22.03
N GLU A 162 14.92 4.10 21.30
CA GLU A 162 14.51 5.48 21.05
C GLU A 162 13.26 5.53 20.15
N SER A 163 12.61 6.69 20.16
CA SER A 163 11.51 6.94 19.23
C SER A 163 12.04 7.03 17.81
N VAL A 164 11.29 6.49 16.86
CA VAL A 164 11.57 6.52 15.43
C VAL A 164 10.52 7.37 14.75
N HIS A 165 10.95 8.34 13.96
CA HIS A 165 10.09 9.24 13.20
C HIS A 165 10.50 9.18 11.73
N LEU A 166 9.61 8.71 10.86
CA LEU A 166 9.87 8.52 9.44
C LEU A 166 8.92 9.36 8.59
N ALA A 167 9.41 9.79 7.45
CA ALA A 167 8.62 10.48 6.42
C ALA A 167 8.89 9.87 5.05
N ALA A 168 7.86 9.75 4.22
CA ALA A 168 8.01 9.32 2.84
C ALA A 168 7.03 10.05 1.92
N SER A 169 7.49 10.46 0.74
CA SER A 169 6.64 10.87 -0.37
C SER A 169 6.57 9.72 -1.37
N HIS A 170 5.45 9.03 -1.41
CA HIS A 170 5.35 7.77 -2.16
C HIS A 170 4.14 7.75 -3.09
N ARG A 171 4.27 7.06 -4.24
CA ARG A 171 3.15 6.82 -5.15
C ARG A 171 2.40 5.58 -4.70
N LEU A 172 1.14 5.77 -4.35
CA LEU A 172 0.22 4.74 -3.90
C LEU A 172 -0.65 4.24 -5.03
N LEU A 173 -1.06 2.98 -4.96
CA LEU A 173 -2.01 2.36 -5.89
C LEU A 173 -3.11 1.65 -5.09
N ARG A 174 -4.37 2.07 -5.29
CA ARG A 174 -5.53 1.49 -4.59
C ARG A 174 -6.44 0.74 -5.54
N GLY A 175 -6.79 -0.50 -5.16
CA GLY A 175 -7.66 -1.38 -5.94
C GLY A 175 -9.15 -1.06 -5.84
N GLN A 176 -9.57 -0.28 -4.84
CA GLN A 176 -10.98 0.07 -4.65
C GLN A 176 -11.56 0.78 -5.88
N LYS A 177 -12.83 0.53 -6.17
CA LYS A 177 -13.56 1.26 -7.21
C LYS A 177 -13.87 2.66 -6.68
N LEU A 178 -13.19 3.65 -7.19
CA LEU A 178 -13.50 5.05 -6.94
C LEU A 178 -14.57 5.51 -7.93
N GLY A 179 -15.48 6.36 -7.48
CA GLY A 179 -16.47 6.98 -8.36
C GLY A 179 -15.79 7.79 -9.47
N VAL A 180 -16.53 8.04 -10.57
CA VAL A 180 -16.06 8.89 -11.66
C VAL A 180 -16.23 10.36 -11.24
N GLY A 181 -15.11 11.06 -11.03
CA GLY A 181 -15.14 12.48 -10.65
C GLY A 181 -13.77 13.13 -10.76
N PRO A 182 -13.72 14.47 -10.75
CA PRO A 182 -12.47 15.22 -10.72
C PRO A 182 -11.64 14.80 -9.50
N GLY A 183 -10.35 14.50 -9.70
CA GLY A 183 -9.44 14.12 -8.62
C GLY A 183 -9.47 12.66 -8.21
N THR A 184 -10.43 11.84 -8.66
CA THR A 184 -10.43 10.39 -8.39
C THR A 184 -9.43 9.68 -9.29
N ARG A 185 -8.40 9.07 -8.69
CA ARG A 185 -7.36 8.32 -9.41
C ARG A 185 -7.04 7.04 -8.64
N GLN A 186 -6.74 5.98 -9.38
CA GLN A 186 -6.34 4.71 -8.79
C GLN A 186 -4.93 4.79 -8.19
N HIS A 187 -4.09 5.68 -8.71
CA HIS A 187 -2.77 5.95 -8.15
C HIS A 187 -2.54 7.45 -7.97
N PHE A 188 -1.93 7.81 -6.88
CA PHE A 188 -1.62 9.18 -6.49
C PHE A 188 -0.36 9.23 -5.63
N ARG A 189 0.20 10.42 -5.43
CA ARG A 189 1.32 10.60 -4.49
C ARG A 189 0.78 11.11 -3.16
N ALA A 190 1.30 10.54 -2.08
CA ALA A 190 1.04 11.00 -0.72
C ALA A 190 2.35 11.22 0.03
N LEU A 191 2.44 12.32 0.75
CA LEU A 191 3.44 12.52 1.77
C LEU A 191 2.88 12.00 3.09
N THR A 192 3.64 11.14 3.74
CA THR A 192 3.20 10.42 4.94
C THR A 192 4.24 10.57 6.04
N LEU A 193 3.79 10.82 7.25
CA LEU A 193 4.59 10.80 8.46
C LEU A 193 4.17 9.60 9.31
N CYS A 194 5.14 8.95 9.92
CA CYS A 194 4.90 7.88 10.88
C CYS A 194 5.87 8.01 12.04
N SER A 195 5.38 7.81 13.25
CA SER A 195 6.18 7.86 14.46
C SER A 195 5.87 6.67 15.34
N ALA A 196 6.90 6.04 15.91
CA ALA A 196 6.77 4.96 16.86
C ALA A 196 7.69 5.19 18.05
N GLY A 197 7.14 5.11 19.25
CA GLY A 197 7.85 5.34 20.49
C GLY A 197 7.25 4.52 21.62
N ARG A 198 7.79 4.73 22.82
CA ARG A 198 7.18 4.25 24.06
C ARG A 198 6.50 5.42 24.74
N ASP A 199 5.23 5.26 25.09
CA ASP A 199 4.58 6.27 25.91
C ASP A 199 5.23 6.30 27.33
N PRO A 200 5.70 7.46 27.78
CA PRO A 200 6.19 7.64 29.14
C PRO A 200 5.05 7.67 30.18
N GLY A 201 3.81 7.72 29.73
CA GLY A 201 2.57 7.76 30.50
C GLY A 201 1.62 8.87 30.06
N ASN A 202 0.35 8.69 30.35
CA ASN A 202 -0.74 9.62 30.07
C ASN A 202 -0.88 10.02 28.58
N LEU A 203 -0.61 9.08 27.65
CA LEU A 203 -0.64 9.30 26.19
C LEU A 203 0.24 10.47 25.74
N ARG A 204 1.32 10.73 26.47
CA ARG A 204 2.19 11.88 26.21
C ARG A 204 2.89 11.74 24.86
N PHE A 205 3.41 10.54 24.54
CA PHE A 205 4.07 10.30 23.27
C PHE A 205 3.12 10.55 22.10
N GLU A 206 1.92 10.02 22.18
CA GLU A 206 0.88 10.16 21.14
C GLU A 206 0.49 11.62 20.95
N THR A 207 0.25 12.35 22.05
CA THR A 207 -0.18 13.75 22.01
C THR A 207 0.90 14.66 21.41
N GLU A 208 2.14 14.52 21.88
CA GLU A 208 3.29 15.31 21.37
C GLU A 208 3.55 15.00 19.89
N THR A 209 3.47 13.73 19.51
CA THR A 209 3.67 13.29 18.12
C THR A 209 2.57 13.77 17.18
N VAL A 210 1.31 13.67 17.58
CA VAL A 210 0.19 14.19 16.77
C VAL A 210 0.30 15.71 16.61
N ALA A 211 0.65 16.44 17.66
CA ALA A 211 0.88 17.90 17.56
C ALA A 211 2.01 18.23 16.59
N LEU A 212 3.10 17.46 16.59
CA LEU A 212 4.22 17.61 15.67
C LEU A 212 3.80 17.35 14.21
N HIS A 213 3.01 16.28 13.95
CA HIS A 213 2.49 15.97 12.61
C HIS A 213 1.55 17.08 12.12
N ILE A 214 0.60 17.52 12.95
CA ILE A 214 -0.34 18.60 12.60
C ILE A 214 0.43 19.89 12.30
N GLY A 215 1.39 20.26 13.15
CA GLY A 215 2.22 21.44 12.97
C GLY A 215 2.95 21.43 11.61
N PHE A 216 3.51 20.29 11.23
CA PHE A 216 4.14 20.12 9.93
C PHE A 216 3.14 20.32 8.77
N TYR A 217 1.98 19.66 8.79
CA TYR A 217 1.00 19.80 7.72
C TYR A 217 0.44 21.22 7.60
N LEU A 218 0.22 21.90 8.73
CA LEU A 218 -0.21 23.30 8.73
C LEU A 218 0.86 24.22 8.12
N ALA A 219 2.14 24.00 8.43
CA ALA A 219 3.24 24.77 7.83
C ALA A 219 3.32 24.51 6.31
N ALA A 220 3.19 23.25 5.88
CA ALA A 220 3.22 22.88 4.47
C ALA A 220 2.06 23.49 3.68
N LEU A 221 0.84 23.49 4.22
CA LEU A 221 -0.34 24.10 3.60
C LEU A 221 -0.18 25.62 3.47
N ARG A 222 0.30 26.31 4.51
CA ARG A 222 0.54 27.77 4.45
C ARG A 222 1.50 28.15 3.33
N VAL A 223 2.58 27.41 3.15
CA VAL A 223 3.60 27.70 2.12
C VAL A 223 3.08 27.35 0.72
N SER A 224 2.18 26.36 0.60
CA SER A 224 1.56 26.00 -0.68
C SER A 224 0.41 26.93 -1.13
N GLY A 225 0.06 27.92 -0.33
CA GLY A 225 -0.97 28.92 -0.68
C GLY A 225 -2.41 28.44 -0.41
N HIS A 226 -2.58 27.51 0.52
CA HIS A 226 -3.88 27.03 1.00
C HIS A 226 -4.17 27.41 2.43
#